data_085c6f1f3bc37e1cc7c677914619d92c
#
_entry.id   085c6f1f3bc37e1cc7c677914619d92c
#
_cell.length_a   1.000
_cell.length_b   1.000
_cell.length_c   1.000
_cell.angle_alpha   90.00
_cell.angle_beta   90.00
_cell.angle_gamma   90.00
#
_symmetry.space_group_name_H-M   'P 1'
#
loop_
_entity.id
_entity.type
_entity.pdbx_description
1 polymer ?
#
loop_
_entity_poly.entity_id
_entity_poly.type
_entity_poly.pdbx_seq_one_letter_code
_entity_poly.pdbx_strand_id
1 'polypeptide(L)'
;MNDRIEIRDLRIMGVHGVLDQEQDRAQPFSVDIVAWVDMTAAQQSDVLADTVDYGALAQTAADVVGGRSYRLLEALAGRLASALLVADTRLQAVEVSVRKLRPPLALDVGSTGVRVRRSR
;
A
#
# COMPACT_ATOMS: atom_id res chain seq x y z
N MET A 1 10.07 -16.95 7.14
CA MET A 1 10.86 -15.70 7.09
C MET A 1 10.11 -14.60 7.80
N ASN A 2 10.73 -13.98 8.80
CA ASN A 2 10.06 -13.01 9.68
C ASN A 2 10.57 -11.58 9.53
N ASP A 3 11.66 -11.37 8.79
CA ASP A 3 12.20 -10.03 8.58
C ASP A 3 11.32 -9.26 7.63
N ARG A 4 11.06 -8.01 7.97
CA ARG A 4 10.13 -7.20 7.19
C ARG A 4 10.47 -5.72 7.26
N ILE A 5 10.17 -5.05 6.16
CA ILE A 5 10.17 -3.60 6.05
C ILE A 5 8.74 -3.12 6.29
N GLU A 6 8.58 -2.05 7.05
CA GLU A 6 7.27 -1.49 7.37
C GLU A 6 7.20 -0.04 6.94
N ILE A 7 6.12 0.30 6.21
CA ILE A 7 5.76 1.69 5.89
C ILE A 7 4.42 1.94 6.56
N ARG A 8 4.35 2.94 7.42
CA ARG A 8 3.15 3.23 8.23
C ARG A 8 2.56 4.58 7.87
N ASP A 9 1.25 4.60 7.69
CA ASP A 9 0.45 5.82 7.51
C ASP A 9 0.97 6.68 6.34
N LEU A 10 1.24 6.05 5.22
CA LEU A 10 1.57 6.75 3.98
C LEU A 10 0.31 7.41 3.44
N ARG A 11 0.27 8.72 3.41
CA ARG A 11 -0.92 9.47 3.02
C ARG A 11 -0.85 9.90 1.58
N ILE A 12 -1.88 9.54 0.81
CA ILE A 12 -1.93 9.74 -0.63
C ILE A 12 -3.35 10.19 -0.98
N MET A 13 -3.46 11.22 -1.82
CA MET A 13 -4.74 11.63 -2.40
C MET A 13 -5.05 10.72 -3.60
N GLY A 14 -6.30 10.25 -3.66
CA GLY A 14 -6.74 9.42 -4.76
C GLY A 14 -8.25 9.53 -4.97
N VAL A 15 -8.71 9.03 -6.12
CA VAL A 15 -10.12 9.06 -6.51
C VAL A 15 -10.65 7.63 -6.52
N HIS A 16 -11.25 7.20 -5.42
CA HIS A 16 -11.75 5.83 -5.25
C HIS A 16 -13.02 5.84 -4.41
N GLY A 17 -13.98 5.01 -4.76
CA GLY A 17 -15.20 4.81 -4.02
C GLY A 17 -16.38 4.40 -4.88
N VAL A 18 -17.41 3.85 -4.25
CA VAL A 18 -18.61 3.37 -4.93
C VAL A 18 -19.54 4.55 -5.33
N LEU A 19 -19.60 5.58 -4.50
CA LEU A 19 -20.51 6.70 -4.72
C LEU A 19 -20.03 7.59 -5.87
N ASP A 20 -20.97 8.16 -6.63
CA ASP A 20 -20.63 9.01 -7.78
C ASP A 20 -19.76 10.20 -7.37
N GLN A 21 -20.04 10.84 -6.23
CA GLN A 21 -19.23 11.95 -5.75
C GLN A 21 -17.82 11.53 -5.37
N GLU A 22 -17.61 10.27 -5.01
CA GLU A 22 -16.26 9.73 -4.73
C GLU A 22 -15.46 9.50 -6.01
N GLN A 23 -16.13 9.31 -7.14
CA GLN A 23 -15.49 9.17 -8.44
C GLN A 23 -15.08 10.50 -9.07
N ASP A 24 -15.53 11.61 -8.53
CA ASP A 24 -15.33 12.94 -9.11
C ASP A 24 -14.26 13.76 -8.39
N ARG A 25 -13.80 13.35 -7.22
CA ARG A 25 -12.80 14.12 -6.49
C ARG A 25 -11.88 13.25 -5.64
N ALA A 26 -10.66 13.76 -5.48
CA ALA A 26 -9.67 13.12 -4.64
C ALA A 26 -10.01 13.25 -3.16
N GLN A 27 -9.67 12.21 -2.41
CA GLN A 27 -9.78 12.18 -0.96
C GLN A 27 -8.53 11.51 -0.37
N PRO A 28 -8.22 11.76 0.93
CA PRO A 28 -7.04 11.20 1.54
C PRO A 28 -7.23 9.71 1.89
N PHE A 29 -6.23 8.93 1.52
CA PHE A 29 -6.09 7.53 1.91
C PHE A 29 -4.84 7.37 2.77
N SER A 30 -4.90 6.45 3.73
CA SER A 30 -3.74 6.02 4.49
C SER A 30 -3.38 4.59 4.07
N VAL A 31 -2.13 4.37 3.73
CA VAL A 31 -1.64 3.06 3.30
C VAL A 31 -0.55 2.59 4.25
N ASP A 32 -0.71 1.37 4.78
CA ASP A 32 0.34 0.68 5.51
C ASP A 32 0.83 -0.49 4.66
N ILE A 33 2.13 -0.67 4.62
CA ILE A 33 2.77 -1.76 3.87
C ILE A 33 3.69 -2.52 4.81
N VAL A 34 3.52 -3.83 4.83
CA VAL A 34 4.49 -4.76 5.43
C VAL A 34 5.07 -5.60 4.29
N ALA A 35 6.38 -5.56 4.13
CA ALA A 35 7.07 -6.25 3.05
C ALA A 35 8.07 -7.24 3.66
N TRP A 36 7.85 -8.54 3.45
CA TRP A 36 8.74 -9.60 3.95
C TRP A 36 9.86 -9.85 2.95
N VAL A 37 11.09 -9.73 3.43
CA VAL A 37 12.30 -9.87 2.63
C VAL A 37 13.43 -10.43 3.50
N ASP A 38 14.33 -11.20 2.90
CA ASP A 38 15.54 -11.65 3.58
C ASP A 38 16.51 -10.48 3.71
N MET A 39 16.86 -10.12 4.95
CA MET A 39 17.72 -8.97 5.24
C MET A 39 19.17 -9.37 5.51
N THR A 40 19.51 -10.63 5.40
CA THR A 40 20.84 -11.14 5.79
C THR A 40 21.96 -10.42 5.06
N ALA A 41 21.88 -10.27 3.75
CA ALA A 41 22.92 -9.62 2.95
C ALA A 41 23.10 -8.14 3.35
N ALA A 42 21.99 -7.41 3.48
CA ALA A 42 22.01 -6.00 3.86
C ALA A 42 22.57 -5.79 5.29
N GLN A 43 22.23 -6.69 6.20
CA GLN A 43 22.76 -6.64 7.58
C GLN A 43 24.28 -6.78 7.63
N GLN A 44 24.84 -7.55 6.72
CA GLN A 44 26.29 -7.79 6.66
C GLN A 44 27.04 -6.70 5.90
N SER A 45 26.48 -6.25 4.77
CA SER A 45 27.17 -5.34 3.84
C SER A 45 26.95 -3.86 4.18
N ASP A 46 25.80 -3.52 4.75
CA ASP A 46 25.37 -2.12 4.97
C ASP A 46 25.33 -1.34 3.64
N VAL A 47 24.95 -2.02 2.54
CA VAL A 47 24.86 -1.44 1.20
C VAL A 47 23.41 -1.45 0.72
N LEU A 48 22.92 -0.30 0.25
CA LEU A 48 21.53 -0.16 -0.21
C LEU A 48 21.18 -1.15 -1.31
N ALA A 49 22.11 -1.44 -2.22
CA ALA A 49 21.87 -2.37 -3.34
C ALA A 49 21.53 -3.81 -2.87
N ASP A 50 21.87 -4.15 -1.63
CA ASP A 50 21.60 -5.48 -1.07
C ASP A 50 20.26 -5.57 -0.33
N THR A 51 19.46 -4.53 -0.39
CA THR A 51 18.14 -4.50 0.25
C THR A 51 17.08 -3.94 -0.69
N VAL A 52 15.83 -4.03 -0.24
CA VAL A 52 14.71 -3.39 -0.90
C VAL A 52 14.65 -1.93 -0.48
N ASP A 53 14.58 -1.02 -1.45
CA ASP A 53 14.45 0.41 -1.20
C ASP A 53 12.99 0.73 -0.84
N TYR A 54 12.74 1.05 0.43
CA TYR A 54 11.39 1.38 0.88
C TYR A 54 10.85 2.66 0.23
N GLY A 55 11.72 3.58 -0.18
CA GLY A 55 11.30 4.77 -0.93
C GLY A 55 10.67 4.40 -2.28
N ALA A 56 11.24 3.40 -2.96
CA ALA A 56 10.68 2.88 -4.21
C ALA A 56 9.33 2.18 -3.97
N LEU A 57 9.17 1.45 -2.86
CA LEU A 57 7.90 0.85 -2.50
C LEU A 57 6.83 1.92 -2.22
N ALA A 58 7.19 2.96 -1.48
CA ALA A 58 6.30 4.07 -1.21
C ALA A 58 5.85 4.77 -2.49
N GLN A 59 6.78 5.00 -3.43
CA GLN A 59 6.45 5.61 -4.72
C GLN A 59 5.52 4.74 -5.55
N THR A 60 5.76 3.42 -5.58
CA THR A 60 4.87 2.46 -6.26
C THR A 60 3.45 2.56 -5.69
N ALA A 61 3.31 2.60 -4.37
CA ALA A 61 2.02 2.74 -3.72
C ALA A 61 1.36 4.08 -4.08
N ALA A 62 2.10 5.17 -4.06
CA ALA A 62 1.59 6.49 -4.42
C ALA A 62 1.09 6.52 -5.86
N ASP A 63 1.82 5.90 -6.78
CA ASP A 63 1.44 5.84 -8.19
C ASP A 63 0.16 5.04 -8.41
N VAL A 64 -0.04 3.95 -7.67
CA VAL A 64 -1.26 3.14 -7.76
C VAL A 64 -2.46 3.88 -7.19
N VAL A 65 -2.35 4.45 -5.98
CA VAL A 65 -3.45 5.16 -5.34
C VAL A 65 -3.82 6.42 -6.11
N GLY A 66 -2.84 7.16 -6.61
CA GLY A 66 -3.06 8.39 -7.37
C GLY A 66 -3.42 8.15 -8.83
N GLY A 67 -3.38 6.91 -9.29
CA GLY A 67 -3.64 6.55 -10.70
C GLY A 67 -5.09 6.20 -10.97
N ARG A 68 -5.32 5.05 -11.62
CA ARG A 68 -6.63 4.59 -12.00
C ARG A 68 -7.60 4.54 -10.82
N SER A 69 -8.83 5.01 -11.03
CA SER A 69 -9.88 4.99 -10.01
C SER A 69 -10.48 3.59 -9.85
N TYR A 70 -10.65 3.15 -8.61
CA TYR A 70 -11.33 1.92 -8.25
C TYR A 70 -12.58 2.22 -7.42
N ARG A 71 -13.61 1.39 -7.56
CA ARG A 71 -14.83 1.53 -6.77
C ARG A 71 -14.68 0.96 -5.37
N LEU A 72 -13.97 -0.16 -5.25
CA LEU A 72 -13.82 -0.89 -4.00
C LEU A 72 -12.39 -0.79 -3.47
N LEU A 73 -12.25 -0.63 -2.15
CA LEU A 73 -10.96 -0.67 -1.48
C LEU A 73 -10.28 -2.03 -1.68
N GLU A 74 -11.05 -3.10 -1.78
CA GLU A 74 -10.53 -4.45 -2.04
C GLU A 74 -9.77 -4.51 -3.38
N ALA A 75 -10.33 -3.91 -4.42
CA ALA A 75 -9.69 -3.86 -5.74
C ALA A 75 -8.42 -3.01 -5.69
N LEU A 76 -8.47 -1.86 -5.03
CA LEU A 76 -7.31 -0.98 -4.86
C LEU A 76 -6.19 -1.69 -4.08
N ALA A 77 -6.54 -2.33 -2.96
CA ALA A 77 -5.58 -3.05 -2.12
C ALA A 77 -4.94 -4.23 -2.86
N GLY A 78 -5.73 -4.99 -3.61
CA GLY A 78 -5.22 -6.09 -4.42
C GLY A 78 -4.25 -5.61 -5.50
N ARG A 79 -4.56 -4.48 -6.14
CA ARG A 79 -3.67 -3.88 -7.14
C ARG A 79 -2.38 -3.37 -6.51
N LEU A 80 -2.46 -2.77 -5.32
CA LEU A 80 -1.28 -2.35 -4.56
C LEU A 80 -0.37 -3.54 -4.26
N ALA A 81 -0.92 -4.62 -3.73
CA ALA A 81 -0.14 -5.81 -3.41
C ALA A 81 0.56 -6.38 -4.64
N SER A 82 -0.15 -6.50 -5.76
CA SER A 82 0.42 -6.99 -7.03
C SER A 82 1.53 -6.08 -7.54
N ALA A 83 1.31 -4.77 -7.52
CA ALA A 83 2.31 -3.81 -8.00
C ALA A 83 3.59 -3.84 -7.17
N LEU A 84 3.47 -3.98 -5.84
CA LEU A 84 4.63 -4.07 -4.95
C LEU A 84 5.45 -5.33 -5.21
N LEU A 85 4.78 -6.48 -5.37
CA LEU A 85 5.48 -7.74 -5.67
C LEU A 85 6.19 -7.70 -7.03
N VAL A 86 5.63 -6.99 -8.01
CA VAL A 86 6.28 -6.80 -9.31
C VAL A 86 7.46 -5.83 -9.21
N ALA A 87 7.33 -4.79 -8.37
CA ALA A 87 8.33 -3.73 -8.25
C ALA A 87 9.68 -4.25 -7.74
N ASP A 88 9.68 -5.26 -6.87
CA ASP A 88 10.93 -5.85 -6.37
C ASP A 88 10.75 -7.36 -6.18
N THR A 89 11.50 -8.13 -6.97
CA THR A 89 11.42 -9.60 -6.97
C THR A 89 11.98 -10.23 -5.71
N ARG A 90 12.70 -9.49 -4.87
CA ARG A 90 13.20 -9.97 -3.58
C ARG A 90 12.11 -10.07 -2.53
N LEU A 91 10.99 -9.38 -2.72
CA LEU A 91 9.85 -9.47 -1.80
C LEU A 91 9.24 -10.87 -1.85
N GLN A 92 9.11 -11.49 -0.70
CA GLN A 92 8.51 -12.83 -0.55
C GLN A 92 7.00 -12.73 -0.39
N ALA A 93 6.54 -11.73 0.33
CA ALA A 93 5.13 -11.45 0.57
C ALA A 93 4.96 -9.99 0.92
N VAL A 94 3.75 -9.48 0.73
CA VAL A 94 3.36 -8.15 1.20
C VAL A 94 2.02 -8.22 1.89
N GLU A 95 1.83 -7.35 2.88
CA GLU A 95 0.53 -7.06 3.47
C GLU A 95 0.25 -5.59 3.28
N VAL A 96 -0.91 -5.26 2.75
CA VAL A 96 -1.30 -3.89 2.44
C VAL A 96 -2.60 -3.58 3.17
N SER A 97 -2.61 -2.47 3.91
CA SER A 97 -3.81 -1.89 4.50
C SER A 97 -4.12 -0.60 3.78
N VAL A 98 -5.35 -0.42 3.34
CA VAL A 98 -5.82 0.82 2.71
C VAL A 98 -7.02 1.33 3.48
N ARG A 99 -6.96 2.58 3.92
CA ARG A 99 -8.03 3.20 4.71
C ARG A 99 -8.46 4.51 4.10
N LYS A 100 -9.78 4.72 4.06
CA LYS A 100 -10.37 6.05 3.83
C LYS A 100 -10.32 6.81 5.14
N LEU A 101 -9.74 8.00 5.12
CA LEU A 101 -9.67 8.86 6.30
C LEU A 101 -10.94 9.71 6.44
N ARG A 102 -11.75 9.80 5.38
CA ARG A 102 -13.03 10.50 5.36
C ARG A 102 -14.11 9.62 4.75
N PRO A 103 -14.46 8.50 5.43
CA PRO A 103 -15.45 7.58 4.87
C PRO A 103 -16.83 8.28 4.75
N PRO A 104 -17.60 8.00 3.68
CA PRO A 104 -18.88 8.65 3.45
C PRO A 104 -20.00 8.02 4.28
N LEU A 105 -19.86 8.07 5.59
CA LEU A 105 -20.82 7.53 6.55
C LEU A 105 -21.44 8.64 7.39
N ALA A 106 -22.70 8.47 7.74
CA ALA A 106 -23.40 9.36 8.66
C ALA A 106 -23.15 8.98 10.14
N LEU A 107 -22.12 8.19 10.40
CA LEU A 107 -21.72 7.72 11.74
C LEU A 107 -20.34 8.26 12.08
N ASP A 108 -20.09 8.40 13.37
CA ASP A 108 -18.79 8.85 13.88
C ASP A 108 -17.80 7.67 13.85
N VAL A 109 -16.97 7.63 12.82
CA VAL A 109 -15.95 6.61 12.63
C VAL A 109 -14.64 7.28 12.17
N GLY A 110 -13.53 6.86 12.74
CA GLY A 110 -12.22 7.45 12.42
C GLY A 110 -11.76 7.14 11.01
N SER A 111 -11.91 5.90 10.57
CA SER A 111 -11.55 5.47 9.22
C SER A 111 -12.22 4.15 8.91
N THR A 112 -12.31 3.81 7.62
CA THR A 112 -12.69 2.46 7.17
C THR A 112 -11.62 1.95 6.23
N GLY A 113 -11.41 0.64 6.24
CA GLY A 113 -10.34 0.10 5.41
C GLY A 113 -10.43 -1.40 5.21
N VAL A 114 -9.50 -1.88 4.39
CA VAL A 114 -9.29 -3.30 4.11
C VAL A 114 -7.81 -3.62 4.29
N ARG A 115 -7.55 -4.89 4.58
CA ARG A 115 -6.18 -5.42 4.67
C ARG A 115 -6.09 -6.69 3.86
N VAL A 116 -5.11 -6.78 2.98
CA VAL A 116 -4.86 -7.96 2.17
C VAL A 116 -3.42 -8.41 2.31
N ARG A 117 -3.18 -9.72 2.23
CA ARG A 117 -1.84 -10.30 2.21
C ARG A 117 -1.69 -11.16 0.95
N ARG A 118 -0.53 -11.02 0.28
CA ARG A 118 -0.20 -11.80 -0.92
C ARG A 118 1.23 -12.29 -0.83
N SER A 119 1.42 -13.55 -1.21
CA SER A 119 2.73 -14.18 -1.39
C SER A 119 2.98 -14.42 -2.88
N ARG A 120 4.23 -14.60 -3.23
CA ARG A 120 4.58 -15.05 -4.58
C ARG A 120 4.08 -16.47 -4.82
#